data_4c5728c48ee1efeac28fa2594a249bf8
#
_entry.id   4c5728c48ee1efeac28fa2594a249bf8
#
_cell.length_a   1.000
_cell.length_b   1.000
_cell.length_c   1.000
_cell.angle_alpha   90.00
_cell.angle_beta   90.00
_cell.angle_gamma   90.00
#
_symmetry.space_group_name_H-M   'P 1'
#
loop_
_entity.id
_entity.type
_entity.pdbx_description
1 polymer ?
#
loop_
_entity_poly.entity_id
_entity_poly.type
_entity_poly.pdbx_seq_one_letter_code
_entity_poly.pdbx_strand_id
1 'polypeptide(L)'
;MLLTLLATKVLSKKVREFSRKRQMLLGKLNGTVEEMISGYRTVVAYNHQDDTIREFCTTADDLTTAGIRTDIFSGVMGPVMNCIGNIGFVIIAAFGGYFAVHGLISVGIISAFIVYAKQFSRPINEIAQIYGQLQTAIAGAERVFVVLDQNSEVMDGNVVYKNKDASVYFKNVNFSYVPDHPVIHDFSLEVPSGKKVALVGATGSGKTTIVNLLMRFYDIESGEIWIGDQNIAELSRADLRKNVAIVLQDTVLFSDTIRNNLIYSNDEATDEQLEKAVDMSRCRDMIDMLAQGMDTVLSGAGANISQGQRQLLAIARAFVADPRILILDEATSNVDTRTEKAIQIAMQRIMQNRTSIIIAHRLSTIRDADIIVVMDEGRIIERGAHEDLLAQRGKYYQLYMAQYEGFVI
;
A
#
# COMPACT_ATOMS: atom_id res chain seq x y z
N MET A 1 -20.44 43.12 24.56
CA MET A 1 -20.77 41.97 23.68
C MET A 1 -20.28 42.13 22.26
N LEU A 2 -20.62 43.19 21.52
CA LEU A 2 -20.10 43.41 20.16
C LEU A 2 -18.55 43.44 20.09
N LEU A 3 -17.92 44.09 21.05
CA LEU A 3 -16.45 44.20 21.13
C LEU A 3 -15.76 42.84 21.37
N THR A 4 -16.37 41.99 22.21
CA THR A 4 -15.90 40.62 22.46
C THR A 4 -15.98 39.74 21.21
N LEU A 5 -17.12 39.80 20.50
CA LEU A 5 -17.30 39.05 19.27
C LEU A 5 -16.30 39.49 18.17
N LEU A 6 -16.09 40.80 18.05
CA LEU A 6 -15.12 41.35 17.08
C LEU A 6 -13.70 40.92 17.43
N ALA A 7 -13.27 41.04 18.67
CA ALA A 7 -11.95 40.67 19.16
C ALA A 7 -11.72 39.14 18.97
N THR A 8 -12.71 38.32 19.34
CA THR A 8 -12.63 36.87 19.12
C THR A 8 -12.49 36.53 17.65
N LYS A 9 -13.28 37.14 16.76
CA LYS A 9 -13.21 36.89 15.31
C LYS A 9 -11.85 37.22 14.72
N VAL A 10 -11.27 38.36 15.10
CA VAL A 10 -9.96 38.83 14.59
C VAL A 10 -8.83 37.92 15.12
N LEU A 11 -8.79 37.68 16.44
CA LEU A 11 -7.75 36.86 17.06
C LEU A 11 -7.82 35.40 16.59
N SER A 12 -9.00 34.81 16.56
CA SER A 12 -9.17 33.41 16.10
C SER A 12 -8.76 33.22 14.63
N LYS A 13 -9.01 34.25 13.77
CA LYS A 13 -8.54 34.20 12.38
C LYS A 13 -7.01 34.12 12.31
N LYS A 14 -6.32 34.93 13.12
CA LYS A 14 -4.85 34.95 13.19
C LYS A 14 -4.26 33.68 13.79
N VAL A 15 -4.85 33.18 14.87
CA VAL A 15 -4.46 31.92 15.50
C VAL A 15 -4.59 30.77 14.47
N ARG A 16 -5.70 30.69 13.74
CA ARG A 16 -5.93 29.67 12.72
C ARG A 16 -4.92 29.73 11.58
N GLU A 17 -4.60 30.93 11.09
CA GLU A 17 -3.61 31.16 10.04
C GLU A 17 -2.22 30.63 10.45
N PHE A 18 -1.72 31.03 11.62
CA PHE A 18 -0.40 30.62 12.09
C PHE A 18 -0.35 29.16 12.53
N SER A 19 -1.41 28.65 13.15
CA SER A 19 -1.52 27.23 13.52
C SER A 19 -1.50 26.32 12.29
N ARG A 20 -2.18 26.70 11.19
CA ARG A 20 -2.13 25.98 9.92
C ARG A 20 -0.70 25.99 9.33
N LYS A 21 -0.02 27.14 9.38
CA LYS A 21 1.38 27.25 8.91
C LYS A 21 2.32 26.37 9.76
N ARG A 22 2.15 26.38 11.09
CA ARG A 22 2.91 25.52 12.02
C ARG A 22 2.72 24.04 11.69
N GLN A 23 1.47 23.60 11.45
CA GLN A 23 1.17 22.21 11.12
C GLN A 23 1.77 21.78 9.77
N MET A 24 1.73 22.65 8.78
CA MET A 24 2.35 22.41 7.47
C MET A 24 3.88 22.27 7.58
N LEU A 25 4.53 23.15 8.33
CA LEU A 25 5.97 23.10 8.55
C LEU A 25 6.40 21.89 9.37
N LEU A 26 5.59 21.47 10.35
CA LEU A 26 5.82 20.24 11.11
C LEU A 26 5.74 19.00 10.19
N GLY A 27 4.75 18.96 9.30
CA GLY A 27 4.64 17.91 8.30
C GLY A 27 5.84 17.87 7.34
N LYS A 28 6.30 19.04 6.89
CA LYS A 28 7.50 19.15 6.05
C LYS A 28 8.74 18.66 6.80
N LEU A 29 8.94 19.09 8.05
CA LEU A 29 10.09 18.68 8.85
C LEU A 29 10.15 17.16 9.06
N ASN A 30 8.99 16.55 9.40
CA ASN A 30 8.89 15.10 9.57
C ASN A 30 9.19 14.36 8.24
N GLY A 31 8.67 14.85 7.11
CA GLY A 31 8.96 14.28 5.79
C GLY A 31 10.45 14.36 5.45
N THR A 32 11.11 15.50 5.71
CA THR A 32 12.56 15.65 5.51
C THR A 32 13.34 14.66 6.39
N VAL A 33 12.96 14.48 7.66
CA VAL A 33 13.61 13.52 8.56
C VAL A 33 13.48 12.09 8.05
N GLU A 34 12.26 11.69 7.66
CA GLU A 34 12.00 10.34 7.12
C GLU A 34 12.80 10.08 5.85
N GLU A 35 12.80 11.03 4.92
CA GLU A 35 13.55 10.94 3.66
C GLU A 35 15.05 10.82 3.90
N MET A 36 15.62 11.66 4.77
CA MET A 36 17.06 11.71 5.02
C MET A 36 17.55 10.51 5.83
N ILE A 37 16.74 9.99 6.75
CA ILE A 37 17.08 8.76 7.50
C ILE A 37 16.98 7.54 6.59
N SER A 38 15.92 7.43 5.77
CA SER A 38 15.76 6.34 4.81
C SER A 38 16.82 6.39 3.72
N GLY A 39 17.17 7.59 3.25
CA GLY A 39 18.22 7.85 2.26
C GLY A 39 19.62 8.03 2.81
N TYR A 40 19.89 7.74 4.10
CA TYR A 40 21.16 8.04 4.79
C TYR A 40 22.40 7.58 4.02
N ARG A 41 22.38 6.36 3.47
CA ARG A 41 23.50 5.84 2.69
C ARG A 41 23.81 6.70 1.45
N THR A 42 22.78 7.20 0.78
CA THR A 42 22.93 8.07 -0.39
C THR A 42 23.46 9.44 0.02
N VAL A 43 22.90 10.03 1.09
CA VAL A 43 23.37 11.31 1.62
C VAL A 43 24.87 11.27 1.96
N VAL A 44 25.31 10.19 2.62
CA VAL A 44 26.72 10.01 3.00
C VAL A 44 27.60 9.74 1.77
N ALA A 45 27.14 8.88 0.85
CA ALA A 45 27.92 8.51 -0.35
C ALA A 45 28.22 9.71 -1.26
N TYR A 46 27.32 10.71 -1.29
CA TYR A 46 27.49 11.91 -2.09
C TYR A 46 27.95 13.15 -1.28
N ASN A 47 28.29 13.00 0.00
CA ASN A 47 28.76 14.07 0.91
C ASN A 47 27.77 15.26 1.04
N HIS A 48 26.45 14.97 1.07
CA HIS A 48 25.40 15.99 1.21
C HIS A 48 24.90 16.18 2.65
N GLN A 49 25.66 15.75 3.68
CA GLN A 49 25.25 15.86 5.09
C GLN A 49 25.03 17.31 5.52
N ASP A 50 25.96 18.21 5.17
CA ASP A 50 25.90 19.62 5.59
C ASP A 50 24.71 20.35 4.93
N ASP A 51 24.39 20.03 3.68
CA ASP A 51 23.24 20.59 2.98
C ASP A 51 21.93 20.12 3.61
N THR A 52 21.86 18.84 3.94
CA THR A 52 20.72 18.23 4.63
C THR A 52 20.47 18.84 6.00
N ILE A 53 21.55 19.02 6.79
CA ILE A 53 21.48 19.65 8.13
C ILE A 53 21.00 21.11 7.96
N ARG A 54 21.51 21.84 6.97
CA ARG A 54 21.11 23.22 6.71
C ARG A 54 19.62 23.32 6.34
N GLU A 55 19.11 22.43 5.50
CA GLU A 55 17.69 22.39 5.12
C GLU A 55 16.82 22.08 6.35
N PHE A 56 17.22 21.10 7.16
CA PHE A 56 16.55 20.79 8.42
C PHE A 56 16.49 22.00 9.36
N CYS A 57 17.64 22.64 9.62
CA CYS A 57 17.72 23.81 10.49
C CYS A 57 16.83 24.96 9.98
N THR A 58 16.85 25.24 8.67
CA THR A 58 16.01 26.28 8.07
C THR A 58 14.52 25.99 8.28
N THR A 59 14.10 24.76 8.06
CA THR A 59 12.70 24.36 8.27
C THR A 59 12.32 24.38 9.77
N ALA A 60 13.23 24.00 10.65
CA ALA A 60 13.05 24.05 12.11
C ALA A 60 12.93 25.49 12.63
N ASP A 61 13.71 26.43 12.11
CA ASP A 61 13.65 27.87 12.45
C ASP A 61 12.31 28.47 11.98
N ASP A 62 11.86 28.15 10.78
CA ASP A 62 10.55 28.54 10.26
C ASP A 62 9.40 27.98 11.12
N LEU A 63 9.50 26.71 11.53
CA LEU A 63 8.54 26.07 12.43
C LEU A 63 8.50 26.75 13.79
N THR A 64 9.68 27.07 14.35
CA THR A 64 9.82 27.78 15.62
C THR A 64 9.18 29.17 15.53
N THR A 65 9.45 29.91 14.47
CA THR A 65 8.86 31.22 14.24
C THR A 65 7.34 31.16 14.13
N ALA A 66 6.81 30.18 13.39
CA ALA A 66 5.36 29.98 13.28
C ALA A 66 4.74 29.55 14.64
N GLY A 67 5.46 28.73 15.42
CA GLY A 67 5.09 28.32 16.76
C GLY A 67 4.98 29.52 17.71
N ILE A 68 6.02 30.34 17.83
CA ILE A 68 6.05 31.54 18.65
C ILE A 68 4.87 32.47 18.31
N ARG A 69 4.60 32.71 17.02
CA ARG A 69 3.45 33.54 16.61
C ARG A 69 2.12 32.93 17.01
N THR A 70 1.95 31.61 16.84
CA THR A 70 0.75 30.89 17.26
C THR A 70 0.52 31.06 18.77
N ASP A 71 1.56 30.86 19.57
CA ASP A 71 1.50 30.91 21.03
C ASP A 71 1.25 32.33 21.55
N ILE A 72 1.85 33.35 20.92
CA ILE A 72 1.57 34.77 21.25
C ILE A 72 0.09 35.10 20.99
N PHE A 73 -0.43 34.82 19.79
CA PHE A 73 -1.82 35.15 19.46
C PHE A 73 -2.83 34.35 20.29
N SER A 74 -2.53 33.08 20.60
CA SER A 74 -3.34 32.27 21.49
C SER A 74 -3.29 32.75 22.94
N GLY A 75 -2.10 33.09 23.44
CA GLY A 75 -1.89 33.54 24.81
C GLY A 75 -2.49 34.92 25.10
N VAL A 76 -2.46 35.84 24.13
CA VAL A 76 -3.05 37.19 24.26
C VAL A 76 -4.58 37.14 24.30
N MET A 77 -5.23 36.10 23.82
CA MET A 77 -6.70 36.00 23.77
C MET A 77 -7.35 36.12 25.13
N GLY A 78 -6.83 35.40 26.13
CA GLY A 78 -7.36 35.48 27.53
C GLY A 78 -7.26 36.87 28.15
N PRO A 79 -6.09 37.52 28.23
CA PRO A 79 -5.92 38.86 28.70
C PRO A 79 -6.80 39.90 28.01
N VAL A 80 -6.95 39.84 26.69
CA VAL A 80 -7.82 40.73 25.92
C VAL A 80 -9.29 40.57 26.33
N MET A 81 -9.77 39.33 26.47
CA MET A 81 -11.13 39.04 26.90
C MET A 81 -11.38 39.55 28.33
N ASN A 82 -10.42 39.37 29.25
CA ASN A 82 -10.51 39.91 30.60
C ASN A 82 -10.53 41.44 30.62
N CYS A 83 -9.73 42.10 29.80
CA CYS A 83 -9.72 43.56 29.66
C CYS A 83 -11.09 44.07 29.18
N ILE A 84 -11.69 43.44 28.16
CA ILE A 84 -13.02 43.82 27.66
C ILE A 84 -14.09 43.59 28.73
N GLY A 85 -13.99 42.48 29.49
CA GLY A 85 -14.89 42.21 30.62
C GLY A 85 -14.79 43.24 31.72
N ASN A 86 -13.58 43.69 32.07
CA ASN A 86 -13.36 44.74 33.08
C ASN A 86 -13.86 46.11 32.60
N ILE A 87 -13.74 46.47 31.34
CA ILE A 87 -14.35 47.68 30.78
C ILE A 87 -15.87 47.59 30.89
N GLY A 88 -16.47 46.45 30.58
CA GLY A 88 -17.91 46.22 30.79
C GLY A 88 -18.34 46.41 32.25
N PHE A 89 -17.53 45.90 33.19
CA PHE A 89 -17.77 46.13 34.65
C PHE A 89 -17.76 47.60 35.01
N VAL A 90 -16.76 48.36 34.56
CA VAL A 90 -16.64 49.80 34.82
C VAL A 90 -17.85 50.57 34.28
N ILE A 91 -18.31 50.24 33.07
CA ILE A 91 -19.49 50.84 32.44
C ILE A 91 -20.75 50.57 33.30
N ILE A 92 -20.99 49.32 33.71
CA ILE A 92 -22.11 48.93 34.51
C ILE A 92 -22.08 49.63 35.87
N ALA A 93 -20.90 49.71 36.51
CA ALA A 93 -20.76 50.38 37.82
C ALA A 93 -20.99 51.87 37.72
N ALA A 94 -20.46 52.57 36.68
CA ALA A 94 -20.63 53.99 36.51
C ALA A 94 -22.07 54.40 36.20
N PHE A 95 -22.70 53.76 35.21
CA PHE A 95 -24.10 54.07 34.87
C PHE A 95 -25.07 53.57 35.93
N GLY A 96 -24.81 52.37 36.49
CA GLY A 96 -25.61 51.84 37.61
C GLY A 96 -25.54 52.73 38.82
N GLY A 97 -24.36 53.22 39.20
CA GLY A 97 -24.18 54.20 40.27
C GLY A 97 -24.94 55.50 40.02
N TYR A 98 -24.83 56.07 38.81
CA TYR A 98 -25.57 57.22 38.38
C TYR A 98 -27.10 57.08 38.57
N PHE A 99 -27.65 55.95 38.07
CA PHE A 99 -29.09 55.69 38.22
C PHE A 99 -29.52 55.42 39.66
N ALA A 100 -28.66 54.81 40.48
CA ALA A 100 -28.92 54.59 41.86
C ALA A 100 -28.97 55.89 42.66
N VAL A 101 -28.07 56.83 42.42
CA VAL A 101 -28.07 58.15 43.08
C VAL A 101 -29.32 58.95 42.72
N HIS A 102 -29.86 58.79 41.52
CA HIS A 102 -31.10 59.42 41.09
C HIS A 102 -32.40 58.65 41.53
N GLY A 103 -32.22 57.60 42.32
CA GLY A 103 -33.33 56.83 42.83
C GLY A 103 -34.06 55.92 41.82
N LEU A 104 -33.51 55.73 40.63
CA LEU A 104 -34.11 54.96 39.55
C LEU A 104 -33.95 53.44 39.73
N ILE A 105 -32.85 52.97 40.39
CA ILE A 105 -32.57 51.58 40.68
C ILE A 105 -31.97 51.42 42.09
N SER A 106 -32.10 50.23 42.72
CA SER A 106 -31.41 49.89 43.95
C SER A 106 -30.00 49.42 43.75
N VAL A 107 -29.08 49.55 44.72
CA VAL A 107 -27.72 49.03 44.69
C VAL A 107 -27.70 47.53 44.49
N GLY A 108 -28.69 46.80 44.98
CA GLY A 108 -28.81 45.34 44.73
C GLY A 108 -28.97 44.98 43.27
N ILE A 109 -29.64 45.81 42.47
CA ILE A 109 -29.81 45.60 41.03
C ILE A 109 -28.45 45.72 40.30
N ILE A 110 -27.60 46.68 40.73
CA ILE A 110 -26.25 46.84 40.14
C ILE A 110 -25.41 45.59 40.39
N SER A 111 -25.41 45.08 41.62
CA SER A 111 -24.69 43.87 42.00
C SER A 111 -25.19 42.63 41.21
N ALA A 112 -26.52 42.48 41.10
CA ALA A 112 -27.11 41.40 40.32
C ALA A 112 -26.71 41.48 38.82
N PHE A 113 -26.73 42.68 38.24
CA PHE A 113 -26.39 42.90 36.84
C PHE A 113 -24.93 42.60 36.54
N ILE A 114 -24.00 42.94 37.45
CA ILE A 114 -22.58 42.61 37.35
C ILE A 114 -22.38 41.09 37.35
N VAL A 115 -23.06 40.37 38.24
CA VAL A 115 -22.98 38.91 38.33
C VAL A 115 -23.53 38.28 37.05
N TYR A 116 -24.67 38.70 36.57
CA TYR A 116 -25.26 38.17 35.34
C TYR A 116 -24.42 38.47 34.10
N ALA A 117 -23.83 39.69 33.99
CA ALA A 117 -22.95 40.04 32.88
C ALA A 117 -21.70 39.15 32.83
N LYS A 118 -21.10 38.81 33.99
CA LYS A 118 -19.98 37.87 34.07
C LYS A 118 -20.39 36.42 33.73
N GLN A 119 -21.53 35.96 34.25
CA GLN A 119 -22.02 34.62 34.01
C GLN A 119 -22.42 34.39 32.53
N PHE A 120 -22.91 35.43 31.86
CA PHE A 120 -23.34 35.31 30.47
C PHE A 120 -22.20 35.13 29.48
N SER A 121 -21.01 35.62 29.78
CA SER A 121 -19.84 35.49 28.90
C SER A 121 -19.25 34.06 28.84
N ARG A 122 -19.39 33.30 29.93
CA ARG A 122 -18.84 31.95 30.05
C ARG A 122 -19.49 30.96 29.10
N PRO A 123 -20.83 30.79 29.01
CA PRO A 123 -21.47 29.88 28.08
C PRO A 123 -21.16 30.18 26.61
N ILE A 124 -21.01 31.45 26.25
CA ILE A 124 -20.68 31.84 24.88
C ILE A 124 -19.29 31.31 24.48
N ASN A 125 -18.32 31.42 25.37
CA ASN A 125 -16.97 30.88 25.12
C ASN A 125 -16.99 29.36 25.07
N GLU A 126 -17.74 28.69 25.92
CA GLU A 126 -17.92 27.22 25.94
C GLU A 126 -18.57 26.73 24.63
N ILE A 127 -19.62 27.40 24.15
CA ILE A 127 -20.23 27.06 22.83
C ILE A 127 -19.22 27.23 21.67
N ALA A 128 -18.45 28.31 21.68
CA ALA A 128 -17.46 28.54 20.64
C ALA A 128 -16.36 27.44 20.63
N GLN A 129 -15.94 26.98 21.79
CA GLN A 129 -14.98 25.90 21.96
C GLN A 129 -15.56 24.55 21.52
N ILE A 130 -16.78 24.23 21.91
CA ILE A 130 -17.50 23.01 21.51
C ILE A 130 -17.70 22.99 20.00
N TYR A 131 -18.03 24.11 19.37
CA TYR A 131 -18.16 24.21 17.92
C TYR A 131 -16.84 23.85 17.21
N GLY A 132 -15.70 24.31 17.73
CA GLY A 132 -14.38 23.95 17.20
C GLY A 132 -14.06 22.45 17.33
N GLN A 133 -14.41 21.85 18.48
CA GLN A 133 -14.26 20.41 18.70
C GLN A 133 -15.15 19.59 17.77
N LEU A 134 -16.40 20.03 17.57
CA LEU A 134 -17.36 19.38 16.67
C LEU A 134 -16.85 19.37 15.22
N GLN A 135 -16.29 20.48 14.73
CA GLN A 135 -15.68 20.55 13.41
C GLN A 135 -14.52 19.54 13.24
N THR A 136 -13.70 19.40 14.26
CA THR A 136 -12.60 18.43 14.26
C THR A 136 -13.12 16.99 14.25
N ALA A 137 -14.17 16.71 15.04
CA ALA A 137 -14.80 15.39 15.10
C ALA A 137 -15.45 15.03 13.76
N ILE A 138 -16.16 15.96 13.09
CA ILE A 138 -16.76 15.77 11.77
C ILE A 138 -15.66 15.44 10.74
N ALA A 139 -14.59 16.22 10.69
CA ALA A 139 -13.48 15.96 9.74
C ALA A 139 -12.77 14.63 10.01
N GLY A 140 -12.76 14.16 11.27
CA GLY A 140 -12.29 12.82 11.63
C GLY A 140 -13.23 11.72 11.15
N ALA A 141 -14.54 11.91 11.39
CA ALA A 141 -15.59 10.98 10.97
C ALA A 141 -15.64 10.83 9.44
N GLU A 142 -15.58 11.94 8.69
CA GLU A 142 -15.53 11.89 7.22
C GLU A 142 -14.41 10.98 6.71
N ARG A 143 -13.20 11.08 7.29
CA ARG A 143 -12.08 10.22 6.89
C ARG A 143 -12.31 8.73 7.22
N VAL A 144 -12.96 8.44 8.33
CA VAL A 144 -13.33 7.07 8.70
C VAL A 144 -14.41 6.53 7.77
N PHE A 145 -15.45 7.32 7.48
CA PHE A 145 -16.50 6.90 6.56
C PHE A 145 -16.03 6.72 5.13
N VAL A 146 -15.07 7.53 4.65
CA VAL A 146 -14.45 7.29 3.31
C VAL A 146 -13.87 5.88 3.21
N VAL A 147 -13.33 5.31 4.30
CA VAL A 147 -12.83 3.93 4.31
C VAL A 147 -13.97 2.93 4.49
N LEU A 148 -14.91 3.19 5.40
CA LEU A 148 -16.04 2.27 5.68
C LEU A 148 -17.02 2.15 4.49
N ASP A 149 -17.19 3.24 3.74
CA ASP A 149 -18.09 3.30 2.59
C ASP A 149 -17.43 2.77 1.30
N GLN A 150 -16.14 2.36 1.36
CA GLN A 150 -15.53 1.66 0.23
C GLN A 150 -16.28 0.35 -0.01
N ASN A 151 -16.68 0.14 -1.26
CA ASN A 151 -17.26 -1.12 -1.64
C ASN A 151 -16.24 -2.23 -1.38
N SER A 152 -16.62 -3.23 -0.58
CA SER A 152 -15.81 -4.44 -0.46
C SER A 152 -15.73 -5.13 -1.81
N GLU A 153 -14.65 -5.89 -2.04
CA GLU A 153 -14.54 -6.72 -3.24
C GLU A 153 -15.78 -7.63 -3.32
N VAL A 154 -16.57 -7.44 -4.37
CA VAL A 154 -17.81 -8.21 -4.52
C VAL A 154 -17.42 -9.68 -4.69
N MET A 155 -17.94 -10.54 -3.83
CA MET A 155 -17.85 -12.00 -3.98
C MET A 155 -18.80 -12.42 -5.09
N ASP A 156 -18.47 -12.06 -6.37
CA ASP A 156 -19.30 -12.44 -7.51
C ASP A 156 -19.05 -13.88 -7.86
N GLY A 157 -20.11 -14.54 -8.32
CA GLY A 157 -20.11 -15.91 -8.75
C GLY A 157 -20.40 -16.88 -7.60
N ASN A 158 -21.37 -17.74 -7.83
CA ASN A 158 -21.73 -18.83 -6.94
C ASN A 158 -21.23 -20.17 -7.46
N VAL A 159 -20.46 -20.16 -8.53
CA VAL A 159 -19.97 -21.37 -9.18
C VAL A 159 -18.66 -21.79 -8.52
N VAL A 160 -18.61 -23.03 -8.07
CA VAL A 160 -17.40 -23.65 -7.54
C VAL A 160 -16.69 -24.36 -8.68
N TYR A 161 -15.39 -24.17 -8.79
CA TYR A 161 -14.57 -24.85 -9.79
C TYR A 161 -14.53 -26.37 -9.51
N LYS A 162 -15.22 -27.15 -10.33
CA LYS A 162 -15.35 -28.62 -10.16
C LYS A 162 -14.50 -29.42 -11.17
N ASN A 163 -14.00 -28.77 -12.21
CA ASN A 163 -13.29 -29.47 -13.27
C ASN A 163 -11.87 -29.85 -12.85
N LYS A 164 -11.36 -30.97 -13.37
CA LYS A 164 -9.96 -31.38 -13.21
C LYS A 164 -9.04 -30.78 -14.28
N ASP A 165 -9.61 -30.27 -15.37
CA ASP A 165 -8.86 -29.63 -16.45
C ASP A 165 -8.40 -28.23 -16.04
N ALA A 166 -7.11 -28.06 -15.89
CA ALA A 166 -6.46 -26.79 -15.52
C ALA A 166 -5.95 -26.00 -16.74
N SER A 167 -6.53 -26.22 -17.91
CA SER A 167 -6.21 -25.37 -19.08
C SER A 167 -6.70 -23.93 -18.86
N VAL A 168 -5.98 -22.96 -19.41
CA VAL A 168 -6.34 -21.54 -19.32
C VAL A 168 -6.49 -20.98 -20.73
N TYR A 169 -7.60 -20.27 -20.96
CA TYR A 169 -7.87 -19.63 -22.25
C TYR A 169 -8.18 -18.15 -22.06
N PHE A 170 -7.46 -17.32 -22.79
CA PHE A 170 -7.79 -15.92 -23.00
C PHE A 170 -8.36 -15.77 -24.40
N LYS A 171 -9.53 -15.14 -24.54
CA LYS A 171 -10.22 -14.95 -25.83
C LYS A 171 -10.51 -13.48 -26.05
N ASN A 172 -9.79 -12.84 -26.98
CA ASN A 172 -9.95 -11.47 -27.39
C ASN A 172 -10.03 -10.47 -26.21
N VAL A 173 -9.16 -10.67 -25.22
CA VAL A 173 -9.15 -9.88 -23.99
C VAL A 173 -8.62 -8.48 -24.25
N ASN A 174 -9.38 -7.46 -23.83
CA ASN A 174 -8.97 -6.06 -23.80
C ASN A 174 -9.08 -5.51 -22.38
N PHE A 175 -8.09 -4.69 -22.00
CA PHE A 175 -8.04 -4.14 -20.65
C PHE A 175 -7.25 -2.84 -20.56
N SER A 176 -7.75 -1.91 -19.71
CA SER A 176 -7.11 -0.66 -19.32
C SER A 176 -7.15 -0.49 -17.80
N TYR A 177 -6.08 -0.01 -17.18
CA TYR A 177 -6.11 0.41 -15.76
C TYR A 177 -6.81 1.76 -15.57
N VAL A 178 -6.73 2.62 -16.59
CA VAL A 178 -7.36 3.93 -16.62
C VAL A 178 -8.12 4.03 -17.96
N PRO A 179 -9.34 4.54 -17.98
CA PRO A 179 -10.09 4.76 -19.22
C PRO A 179 -9.22 5.48 -20.26
N ASP A 180 -9.37 5.13 -21.54
CA ASP A 180 -8.64 5.69 -22.69
C ASP A 180 -7.12 5.39 -22.73
N HIS A 181 -6.60 4.57 -21.81
CA HIS A 181 -5.21 4.12 -21.82
C HIS A 181 -5.14 2.57 -21.85
N PRO A 182 -5.41 1.94 -22.98
CA PRO A 182 -5.44 0.50 -23.10
C PRO A 182 -4.03 -0.11 -22.92
N VAL A 183 -3.97 -1.20 -22.15
CA VAL A 183 -2.72 -1.91 -21.82
C VAL A 183 -2.67 -3.29 -22.47
N ILE A 184 -3.82 -3.94 -22.64
CA ILE A 184 -3.95 -5.24 -23.30
C ILE A 184 -4.91 -5.07 -24.47
N HIS A 185 -4.50 -5.59 -25.63
CA HIS A 185 -5.20 -5.43 -26.90
C HIS A 185 -5.42 -6.78 -27.58
N ASP A 186 -6.69 -7.20 -27.69
CA ASP A 186 -7.09 -8.41 -28.44
C ASP A 186 -6.22 -9.63 -28.10
N PHE A 187 -5.95 -9.81 -26.81
CA PHE A 187 -5.06 -10.86 -26.32
C PHE A 187 -5.78 -12.19 -26.32
N SER A 188 -5.25 -13.14 -27.11
CA SER A 188 -5.78 -14.50 -27.22
C SER A 188 -4.67 -15.51 -27.01
N LEU A 189 -4.79 -16.34 -25.96
CA LEU A 189 -3.78 -17.32 -25.57
C LEU A 189 -4.47 -18.58 -25.04
N GLU A 190 -4.00 -19.73 -25.51
CA GLU A 190 -4.32 -21.02 -24.94
C GLU A 190 -3.11 -21.59 -24.22
N VAL A 191 -3.32 -21.96 -22.94
CA VAL A 191 -2.37 -22.67 -22.08
C VAL A 191 -2.93 -24.04 -21.78
N PRO A 192 -2.48 -25.10 -22.46
CA PRO A 192 -2.99 -26.45 -22.24
C PRO A 192 -2.70 -26.96 -20.81
N SER A 193 -3.58 -27.80 -20.28
CA SER A 193 -3.43 -28.37 -18.93
C SER A 193 -2.09 -29.07 -18.75
N GLY A 194 -1.40 -28.81 -17.66
CA GLY A 194 -0.10 -29.37 -17.31
C GLY A 194 1.10 -28.83 -18.13
N LYS A 195 0.88 -27.83 -19.00
CA LYS A 195 1.93 -27.20 -19.80
C LYS A 195 2.50 -25.96 -19.15
N LYS A 196 3.78 -25.67 -19.49
CA LYS A 196 4.52 -24.51 -19.05
C LYS A 196 4.55 -23.46 -20.18
N VAL A 197 4.00 -22.29 -19.91
CA VAL A 197 4.00 -21.16 -20.85
C VAL A 197 4.85 -20.04 -20.28
N ALA A 198 5.87 -19.62 -21.02
CA ALA A 198 6.71 -18.48 -20.68
C ALA A 198 6.23 -17.21 -21.39
N LEU A 199 5.89 -16.17 -20.62
CA LEU A 199 5.64 -14.84 -21.14
C LEU A 199 6.94 -14.03 -21.17
N VAL A 200 7.34 -13.58 -22.35
CA VAL A 200 8.59 -12.86 -22.60
C VAL A 200 8.29 -11.53 -23.27
N GLY A 201 9.05 -10.49 -22.99
CA GLY A 201 8.88 -9.17 -23.61
C GLY A 201 9.50 -8.07 -22.76
N ALA A 202 9.60 -6.87 -23.29
CA ALA A 202 10.14 -5.70 -22.58
C ALA A 202 9.32 -5.34 -21.34
N THR A 203 9.91 -4.57 -20.43
CA THR A 203 9.16 -3.97 -19.32
C THR A 203 8.04 -3.10 -19.88
N GLY A 204 6.83 -3.23 -19.31
CA GLY A 204 5.64 -2.52 -19.81
C GLY A 204 4.90 -3.24 -20.94
N SER A 205 5.33 -4.40 -21.44
CA SER A 205 4.62 -5.14 -22.50
C SER A 205 3.30 -5.80 -22.06
N GLY A 206 2.89 -5.71 -20.79
CA GLY A 206 1.62 -6.23 -20.29
C GLY A 206 1.66 -7.59 -19.60
N LYS A 207 2.85 -8.22 -19.42
CA LYS A 207 2.99 -9.56 -18.80
C LYS A 207 2.35 -9.67 -17.41
N THR A 208 2.69 -8.75 -16.51
CA THR A 208 2.14 -8.71 -15.16
C THR A 208 0.63 -8.41 -15.18
N THR A 209 0.16 -7.65 -16.16
CA THR A 209 -1.27 -7.38 -16.33
C THR A 209 -2.04 -8.67 -16.65
N ILE A 210 -1.53 -9.54 -17.53
CA ILE A 210 -2.16 -10.84 -17.83
C ILE A 210 -2.32 -11.69 -16.56
N VAL A 211 -1.29 -11.70 -15.71
CA VAL A 211 -1.33 -12.39 -14.41
C VAL A 211 -2.40 -11.78 -13.48
N ASN A 212 -2.45 -10.46 -13.39
CA ASN A 212 -3.44 -9.77 -12.56
C ASN A 212 -4.87 -10.04 -13.02
N LEU A 213 -5.10 -10.15 -14.34
CA LEU A 213 -6.39 -10.49 -14.91
C LEU A 213 -6.78 -11.94 -14.63
N LEU A 214 -5.84 -12.88 -14.71
CA LEU A 214 -6.11 -14.29 -14.37
C LEU A 214 -6.45 -14.48 -12.89
N MET A 215 -5.77 -13.73 -11.99
CA MET A 215 -6.10 -13.70 -10.55
C MET A 215 -7.38 -12.92 -10.23
N ARG A 216 -7.97 -12.30 -11.26
CA ARG A 216 -9.15 -11.43 -11.14
C ARG A 216 -8.98 -10.35 -10.07
N PHE A 217 -7.77 -9.71 -10.04
CA PHE A 217 -7.55 -8.49 -9.28
C PHE A 217 -8.22 -7.29 -9.97
N TYR A 218 -8.45 -7.42 -11.27
CA TYR A 218 -9.19 -6.47 -12.12
C TYR A 218 -10.12 -7.26 -13.02
N ASP A 219 -11.30 -6.73 -13.30
CA ASP A 219 -12.22 -7.27 -14.29
C ASP A 219 -11.86 -6.73 -15.69
N ILE A 220 -12.02 -7.54 -16.72
CA ILE A 220 -11.70 -7.19 -18.11
C ILE A 220 -12.76 -6.27 -18.72
N GLU A 221 -12.38 -5.44 -19.70
CA GLU A 221 -13.31 -4.58 -20.42
C GLU A 221 -14.10 -5.35 -21.47
N SER A 222 -13.44 -6.27 -22.18
CA SER A 222 -14.07 -7.15 -23.17
C SER A 222 -13.27 -8.42 -23.37
N GLY A 223 -13.88 -9.41 -23.99
CA GLY A 223 -13.32 -10.74 -24.16
C GLY A 223 -13.74 -11.69 -23.04
N GLU A 224 -13.03 -12.81 -22.90
CA GLU A 224 -13.32 -13.84 -21.92
C GLU A 224 -12.02 -14.50 -21.42
N ILE A 225 -12.02 -14.91 -20.14
CA ILE A 225 -10.97 -15.74 -19.57
C ILE A 225 -11.61 -17.00 -18.97
N TRP A 226 -11.06 -18.15 -19.35
CA TRP A 226 -11.60 -19.45 -18.95
C TRP A 226 -10.54 -20.29 -18.26
N ILE A 227 -10.97 -21.11 -17.29
CA ILE A 227 -10.18 -22.20 -16.71
C ILE A 227 -10.96 -23.49 -16.97
N GLY A 228 -10.35 -24.39 -17.75
CA GLY A 228 -11.06 -25.55 -18.28
C GLY A 228 -12.28 -25.14 -19.09
N ASP A 229 -13.45 -25.53 -18.64
CA ASP A 229 -14.76 -25.23 -19.25
C ASP A 229 -15.54 -24.10 -18.54
N GLN A 230 -14.93 -23.39 -17.58
CA GLN A 230 -15.60 -22.38 -16.76
C GLN A 230 -15.01 -21.00 -16.97
N ASN A 231 -15.88 -20.01 -17.21
CA ASN A 231 -15.49 -18.62 -17.27
C ASN A 231 -15.15 -18.09 -15.87
N ILE A 232 -13.99 -17.46 -15.70
CA ILE A 232 -13.56 -16.94 -14.39
C ILE A 232 -14.49 -15.84 -13.85
N ALA A 233 -15.24 -15.18 -14.71
CA ALA A 233 -16.22 -14.18 -14.30
C ALA A 233 -17.40 -14.79 -13.50
N GLU A 234 -17.72 -16.06 -13.75
CA GLU A 234 -18.80 -16.81 -13.08
C GLU A 234 -18.34 -17.49 -11.80
N LEU A 235 -17.02 -17.74 -11.65
CA LEU A 235 -16.43 -18.32 -10.45
C LEU A 235 -16.43 -17.33 -9.29
N SER A 236 -16.59 -17.84 -8.06
CA SER A 236 -16.27 -17.02 -6.90
C SER A 236 -14.76 -16.70 -6.88
N ARG A 237 -14.39 -15.46 -6.57
CA ARG A 237 -12.97 -15.08 -6.47
C ARG A 237 -12.20 -15.93 -5.46
N ALA A 238 -12.85 -16.30 -4.38
CA ALA A 238 -12.25 -17.17 -3.36
C ALA A 238 -11.90 -18.55 -3.93
N ASP A 239 -12.81 -19.17 -4.69
CA ASP A 239 -12.59 -20.48 -5.28
C ASP A 239 -11.58 -20.42 -6.45
N LEU A 240 -11.65 -19.40 -7.28
CA LEU A 240 -10.63 -19.12 -8.30
C LEU A 240 -9.22 -19.06 -7.67
N ARG A 241 -9.05 -18.21 -6.65
CA ARG A 241 -7.75 -18.00 -5.98
C ARG A 241 -7.28 -19.20 -5.15
N LYS A 242 -8.18 -20.11 -4.77
CA LYS A 242 -7.83 -21.40 -4.15
C LYS A 242 -7.18 -22.36 -5.15
N ASN A 243 -7.54 -22.26 -6.44
CA ASN A 243 -7.02 -23.13 -7.50
C ASN A 243 -5.80 -22.54 -8.24
N VAL A 244 -5.50 -21.25 -8.04
CA VAL A 244 -4.39 -20.54 -8.67
C VAL A 244 -3.47 -20.00 -7.60
N ALA A 245 -2.19 -20.37 -7.59
CA ALA A 245 -1.20 -19.74 -6.72
C ALA A 245 -0.22 -18.88 -7.52
N ILE A 246 0.26 -17.83 -6.88
CA ILE A 246 1.27 -16.93 -7.43
C ILE A 246 2.51 -16.89 -6.54
N VAL A 247 3.68 -16.99 -7.16
CA VAL A 247 4.97 -16.71 -6.52
C VAL A 247 5.50 -15.41 -7.13
N LEU A 248 5.45 -14.34 -6.36
CA LEU A 248 5.85 -12.98 -6.78
C LEU A 248 7.37 -12.80 -6.69
N GLN A 249 7.90 -11.92 -7.52
CA GLN A 249 9.30 -11.46 -7.49
C GLN A 249 9.65 -10.87 -6.11
N ASP A 250 8.85 -9.90 -5.64
CA ASP A 250 8.99 -9.30 -4.34
C ASP A 250 8.12 -10.07 -3.33
N THR A 251 8.72 -11.10 -2.75
CA THR A 251 8.03 -11.96 -1.77
C THR A 251 7.71 -11.20 -0.51
N VAL A 252 6.42 -11.10 -0.18
CA VAL A 252 5.93 -10.57 1.09
C VAL A 252 5.81 -11.71 2.11
N LEU A 253 6.50 -11.57 3.23
CA LEU A 253 6.37 -12.42 4.41
C LEU A 253 5.81 -11.58 5.56
N PHE A 254 4.95 -12.19 6.37
CA PHE A 254 4.37 -11.53 7.53
C PHE A 254 5.31 -11.60 8.74
N SER A 255 5.24 -10.62 9.61
CA SER A 255 5.96 -10.59 10.89
C SER A 255 5.34 -11.60 11.86
N ASP A 256 5.57 -12.88 11.58
CA ASP A 256 5.05 -14.04 12.29
C ASP A 256 6.04 -15.21 12.14
N THR A 257 5.74 -16.38 12.71
CA THR A 257 6.59 -17.56 12.59
C THR A 257 6.69 -18.03 11.13
N ILE A 258 7.73 -18.79 10.80
CA ILE A 258 7.87 -19.45 9.49
C ILE A 258 6.67 -20.39 9.28
N ARG A 259 6.27 -21.16 10.30
CA ARG A 259 5.10 -22.03 10.27
C ARG A 259 3.84 -21.28 9.84
N ASN A 260 3.51 -20.17 10.50
CA ASN A 260 2.33 -19.37 10.20
C ASN A 260 2.40 -18.73 8.80
N ASN A 261 3.59 -18.34 8.36
CA ASN A 261 3.80 -17.89 6.99
C ASN A 261 3.53 -18.98 5.94
N LEU A 262 3.81 -20.24 6.22
CA LEU A 262 3.53 -21.36 5.30
C LEU A 262 2.05 -21.72 5.29
N ILE A 263 1.42 -21.84 6.47
CA ILE A 263 0.00 -22.15 6.64
C ILE A 263 -0.90 -21.08 6.01
N TYR A 264 -0.43 -19.85 5.89
CA TYR A 264 -1.20 -18.72 5.33
C TYR A 264 -1.90 -19.03 3.98
N SER A 265 -1.38 -19.94 3.20
CA SER A 265 -1.97 -20.37 1.93
C SER A 265 -3.01 -21.47 2.07
N ASN A 266 -3.03 -22.19 3.19
CA ASN A 266 -3.98 -23.25 3.50
C ASN A 266 -4.02 -23.50 5.02
N ASP A 267 -5.03 -22.96 5.69
CA ASP A 267 -5.20 -23.06 7.15
C ASP A 267 -5.45 -24.49 7.64
N GLU A 268 -5.85 -25.39 6.75
CA GLU A 268 -6.13 -26.79 7.05
C GLU A 268 -4.90 -27.70 6.81
N ALA A 269 -3.74 -27.12 6.47
CA ALA A 269 -2.55 -27.91 6.16
C ALA A 269 -2.03 -28.67 7.40
N THR A 270 -1.77 -29.96 7.21
CA THR A 270 -1.19 -30.81 8.26
C THR A 270 0.31 -30.58 8.41
N ASP A 271 0.88 -30.93 9.58
CA ASP A 271 2.32 -30.86 9.79
C ASP A 271 3.11 -31.67 8.76
N GLU A 272 2.58 -32.83 8.33
CA GLU A 272 3.19 -33.65 7.28
C GLU A 272 3.25 -32.92 5.93
N GLN A 273 2.21 -32.18 5.59
CA GLN A 273 2.18 -31.36 4.37
C GLN A 273 3.17 -30.20 4.45
N LEU A 274 3.32 -29.58 5.63
CA LEU A 274 4.31 -28.52 5.85
C LEU A 274 5.72 -29.04 5.72
N GLU A 275 6.04 -30.16 6.36
CA GLU A 275 7.35 -30.80 6.29
C GLU A 275 7.71 -31.17 4.83
N LYS A 276 6.76 -31.76 4.11
CA LYS A 276 6.92 -32.07 2.69
C LYS A 276 7.16 -30.82 1.84
N ALA A 277 6.42 -29.74 2.10
CA ALA A 277 6.60 -28.46 1.39
C ALA A 277 7.98 -27.85 1.65
N VAL A 278 8.48 -27.92 2.89
CA VAL A 278 9.83 -27.49 3.27
C VAL A 278 10.90 -28.30 2.52
N ASP A 279 10.75 -29.61 2.39
CA ASP A 279 11.71 -30.45 1.68
C ASP A 279 11.67 -30.22 0.18
N MET A 280 10.48 -30.11 -0.40
CA MET A 280 10.29 -29.87 -1.83
C MET A 280 10.81 -28.51 -2.27
N SER A 281 10.65 -27.48 -1.43
CA SER A 281 11.13 -26.13 -1.69
C SER A 281 12.61 -25.91 -1.35
N ARG A 282 13.33 -26.90 -0.83
CA ARG A 282 14.73 -26.77 -0.39
C ARG A 282 14.93 -25.78 0.78
N CYS A 283 13.91 -25.56 1.60
CA CYS A 283 14.01 -24.73 2.80
C CYS A 283 14.64 -25.44 4.01
N ARG A 284 14.72 -26.77 4.00
CA ARG A 284 15.13 -27.61 5.16
C ARG A 284 16.43 -27.11 5.78
N ASP A 285 17.52 -27.06 5.01
CA ASP A 285 18.85 -26.67 5.50
C ASP A 285 18.84 -25.29 6.17
N MET A 286 18.04 -24.34 5.63
CA MET A 286 17.89 -23.00 6.17
C MET A 286 17.14 -23.02 7.51
N ILE A 287 16.04 -23.76 7.59
CA ILE A 287 15.18 -23.82 8.78
C ILE A 287 15.90 -24.52 9.92
N ASP A 288 16.63 -25.59 9.63
CA ASP A 288 17.41 -26.36 10.63
C ASP A 288 18.58 -25.56 11.22
N MET A 289 19.10 -24.54 10.51
CA MET A 289 20.11 -23.61 11.04
C MET A 289 19.55 -22.56 12.00
N LEU A 290 18.23 -22.38 12.04
CA LEU A 290 17.60 -21.42 12.92
C LEU A 290 17.34 -22.04 14.31
N ALA A 291 17.59 -21.27 15.37
CA ALA A 291 17.50 -21.76 16.74
C ALA A 291 16.11 -22.29 17.15
N GLN A 292 15.05 -21.82 16.51
CA GLN A 292 13.66 -22.21 16.78
C GLN A 292 13.03 -22.93 15.59
N GLY A 293 13.80 -23.31 14.55
CA GLY A 293 13.30 -23.99 13.37
C GLY A 293 12.12 -23.26 12.72
N MET A 294 11.01 -23.97 12.48
CA MET A 294 9.77 -23.40 11.89
C MET A 294 9.04 -22.39 12.80
N ASP A 295 9.34 -22.39 14.11
CA ASP A 295 8.75 -21.43 15.05
C ASP A 295 9.55 -20.12 15.16
N THR A 296 10.59 -19.98 14.36
CA THR A 296 11.36 -18.72 14.24
C THR A 296 10.49 -17.60 13.72
N VAL A 297 10.41 -16.49 14.47
CA VAL A 297 9.65 -15.29 14.09
C VAL A 297 10.43 -14.49 13.05
N LEU A 298 9.78 -14.18 11.95
CA LEU A 298 10.30 -13.28 10.92
C LEU A 298 9.98 -11.83 11.31
N SER A 299 10.99 -10.98 11.34
CA SER A 299 10.84 -9.56 11.68
C SER A 299 10.83 -8.69 10.42
N GLY A 300 10.06 -7.60 10.42
CA GLY A 300 10.08 -6.60 9.38
C GLY A 300 9.95 -7.18 7.96
N ALA A 301 8.90 -7.97 7.70
CA ALA A 301 8.69 -8.64 6.41
C ALA A 301 9.85 -9.59 5.99
N GLY A 302 10.52 -10.23 6.97
CA GLY A 302 11.64 -11.15 6.73
C GLY A 302 12.99 -10.45 6.58
N ALA A 303 13.19 -9.30 7.20
CA ALA A 303 14.47 -8.57 7.19
C ALA A 303 15.61 -9.36 7.83
N ASN A 304 15.31 -10.33 8.68
CA ASN A 304 16.27 -11.21 9.35
C ASN A 304 16.70 -12.42 8.51
N ILE A 305 16.22 -12.57 7.27
CA ILE A 305 16.61 -13.62 6.33
C ILE A 305 16.97 -13.02 4.97
N SER A 306 17.79 -13.74 4.17
CA SER A 306 18.21 -13.27 2.85
C SER A 306 17.06 -13.25 1.83
N GLN A 307 17.23 -12.50 0.74
CA GLN A 307 16.25 -12.44 -0.33
C GLN A 307 15.96 -13.82 -0.95
N GLY A 308 17.00 -14.62 -1.18
CA GLY A 308 16.82 -15.98 -1.70
C GLY A 308 16.08 -16.90 -0.73
N GLN A 309 16.34 -16.77 0.58
CA GLN A 309 15.61 -17.51 1.62
C GLN A 309 14.13 -17.10 1.65
N ARG A 310 13.81 -15.81 1.53
CA ARG A 310 12.41 -15.35 1.38
C ARG A 310 11.71 -15.98 0.19
N GLN A 311 12.41 -16.05 -0.94
CA GLN A 311 11.86 -16.65 -2.16
C GLN A 311 11.63 -18.17 -2.02
N LEU A 312 12.53 -18.89 -1.37
CA LEU A 312 12.32 -20.32 -1.07
C LEU A 312 11.09 -20.52 -0.16
N LEU A 313 10.87 -19.67 0.85
CA LEU A 313 9.68 -19.71 1.69
C LEU A 313 8.39 -19.40 0.91
N ALA A 314 8.44 -18.47 -0.06
CA ALA A 314 7.29 -18.22 -0.95
C ALA A 314 6.95 -19.43 -1.82
N ILE A 315 7.98 -20.13 -2.32
CA ILE A 315 7.78 -21.39 -3.06
C ILE A 315 7.22 -22.47 -2.13
N ALA A 316 7.71 -22.56 -0.87
CA ALA A 316 7.17 -23.49 0.13
C ALA A 316 5.69 -23.21 0.41
N ARG A 317 5.30 -21.94 0.56
CA ARG A 317 3.90 -21.50 0.68
C ARG A 317 3.05 -21.98 -0.51
N ALA A 318 3.58 -21.87 -1.72
CA ALA A 318 2.89 -22.33 -2.92
C ALA A 318 2.78 -23.89 -2.97
N PHE A 319 3.74 -24.64 -2.40
CA PHE A 319 3.61 -26.09 -2.23
C PHE A 319 2.50 -26.45 -1.24
N VAL A 320 2.36 -25.70 -0.14
CA VAL A 320 1.29 -25.89 0.85
C VAL A 320 -0.09 -25.63 0.26
N ALA A 321 -0.20 -24.61 -0.61
CA ALA A 321 -1.44 -24.29 -1.33
C ALA A 321 -1.88 -25.40 -2.29
N ASP A 322 -0.94 -26.21 -2.82
CA ASP A 322 -1.14 -27.25 -3.83
C ASP A 322 -2.06 -26.86 -5.00
N PRO A 323 -1.77 -25.74 -5.69
CA PRO A 323 -2.62 -25.19 -6.74
C PRO A 323 -2.58 -26.05 -8.00
N ARG A 324 -3.64 -25.97 -8.80
CA ARG A 324 -3.68 -26.58 -10.14
C ARG A 324 -3.00 -25.72 -11.20
N ILE A 325 -3.10 -24.41 -11.05
CA ILE A 325 -2.50 -23.40 -11.92
C ILE A 325 -1.48 -22.63 -11.11
N LEU A 326 -0.28 -22.49 -11.63
CA LEU A 326 0.81 -21.82 -10.98
C LEU A 326 1.26 -20.62 -11.82
N ILE A 327 1.38 -19.48 -11.17
CA ILE A 327 1.93 -18.27 -11.74
C ILE A 327 3.28 -17.99 -11.07
N LEU A 328 4.31 -17.81 -11.87
CA LEU A 328 5.66 -17.53 -11.40
C LEU A 328 6.16 -16.22 -12.00
N ASP A 329 6.46 -15.24 -11.14
CA ASP A 329 7.13 -14.00 -11.56
C ASP A 329 8.62 -14.12 -11.19
N GLU A 330 9.44 -14.40 -12.21
CA GLU A 330 10.86 -14.74 -12.04
C GLU A 330 11.75 -13.53 -12.25
N ALA A 331 12.02 -12.77 -11.18
CA ALA A 331 13.14 -11.86 -11.18
C ALA A 331 13.98 -12.06 -9.91
N THR A 332 15.10 -12.74 -10.05
CA THR A 332 16.07 -12.89 -8.96
C THR A 332 17.31 -12.06 -9.30
N SER A 333 17.32 -10.79 -8.93
CA SER A 333 18.51 -9.98 -8.81
C SER A 333 19.07 -10.11 -7.39
N ASN A 334 20.39 -10.28 -7.26
CA ASN A 334 21.11 -10.28 -5.96
C ASN A 334 20.94 -11.52 -5.06
N VAL A 335 20.90 -12.72 -5.62
CA VAL A 335 20.92 -13.98 -4.88
C VAL A 335 22.27 -14.70 -5.14
N ASP A 336 22.86 -15.28 -4.09
CA ASP A 336 24.08 -16.08 -4.25
C ASP A 336 23.85 -17.34 -5.09
N THR A 337 24.89 -17.84 -5.76
CA THR A 337 24.80 -18.94 -6.73
C THR A 337 24.25 -20.25 -6.13
N ARG A 338 24.52 -20.52 -4.83
CA ARG A 338 24.05 -21.75 -4.18
C ARG A 338 22.55 -21.69 -3.96
N THR A 339 22.07 -20.58 -3.40
CA THR A 339 20.64 -20.34 -3.17
C THR A 339 19.88 -20.24 -4.50
N GLU A 340 20.48 -19.64 -5.52
CA GLU A 340 19.91 -19.59 -6.86
C GLU A 340 19.61 -20.99 -7.43
N LYS A 341 20.58 -21.92 -7.33
CA LYS A 341 20.37 -23.31 -7.74
C LYS A 341 19.25 -23.98 -6.94
N ALA A 342 19.17 -23.72 -5.62
CA ALA A 342 18.09 -24.25 -4.79
C ALA A 342 16.72 -23.72 -5.25
N ILE A 343 16.61 -22.43 -5.55
CA ILE A 343 15.40 -21.81 -6.11
C ILE A 343 15.01 -22.44 -7.44
N GLN A 344 15.94 -22.61 -8.37
CA GLN A 344 15.68 -23.24 -9.67
C GLN A 344 15.13 -24.67 -9.50
N ILE A 345 15.74 -25.48 -8.63
CA ILE A 345 15.29 -26.84 -8.36
C ILE A 345 13.88 -26.81 -7.74
N ALA A 346 13.62 -25.93 -6.78
CA ALA A 346 12.31 -25.79 -6.15
C ALA A 346 11.25 -25.37 -7.16
N MET A 347 11.57 -24.41 -8.05
CA MET A 347 10.69 -23.96 -9.12
C MET A 347 10.38 -25.09 -10.12
N GLN A 348 11.39 -25.84 -10.57
CA GLN A 348 11.16 -27.00 -11.45
C GLN A 348 10.26 -28.05 -10.80
N ARG A 349 10.44 -28.33 -9.50
CA ARG A 349 9.61 -29.28 -8.77
C ARG A 349 8.16 -28.81 -8.63
N ILE A 350 7.93 -27.54 -8.30
CA ILE A 350 6.56 -27.06 -8.12
C ILE A 350 5.79 -27.00 -9.43
N MET A 351 6.47 -26.79 -10.56
CA MET A 351 5.84 -26.80 -11.89
C MET A 351 5.47 -28.21 -12.40
N GLN A 352 5.99 -29.30 -11.80
CA GLN A 352 5.68 -30.65 -12.25
C GLN A 352 4.19 -30.96 -12.12
N ASN A 353 3.61 -31.44 -13.21
CA ASN A 353 2.18 -31.81 -13.31
C ASN A 353 1.19 -30.66 -13.02
N ARG A 354 1.61 -29.40 -13.19
CA ARG A 354 0.77 -28.22 -13.04
C ARG A 354 0.81 -27.36 -14.29
N THR A 355 -0.31 -26.72 -14.60
CA THR A 355 -0.35 -25.68 -15.62
C THR A 355 0.39 -24.46 -15.09
N SER A 356 1.43 -24.01 -15.79
CA SER A 356 2.30 -22.96 -15.27
C SER A 356 2.42 -21.81 -16.26
N ILE A 357 2.18 -20.59 -15.78
CA ILE A 357 2.41 -19.35 -16.52
C ILE A 357 3.59 -18.63 -15.86
N ILE A 358 4.64 -18.38 -16.60
CA ILE A 358 5.90 -17.88 -16.09
C ILE A 358 6.20 -16.53 -16.74
N ILE A 359 6.34 -15.47 -15.95
CA ILE A 359 6.95 -14.22 -16.40
C ILE A 359 8.46 -14.45 -16.34
N ALA A 360 9.03 -14.81 -17.46
CA ALA A 360 10.40 -15.29 -17.51
C ALA A 360 11.39 -14.15 -17.77
N HIS A 361 12.37 -14.04 -16.86
CA HIS A 361 13.50 -13.12 -16.96
C HIS A 361 14.84 -13.88 -17.14
N ARG A 362 14.85 -15.22 -17.09
CA ARG A 362 16.03 -16.07 -17.21
C ARG A 362 15.95 -16.96 -18.44
N LEU A 363 17.08 -17.02 -19.15
CA LEU A 363 17.20 -17.86 -20.36
C LEU A 363 16.91 -19.33 -20.08
N SER A 364 17.34 -19.88 -18.94
CA SER A 364 17.10 -21.28 -18.58
C SER A 364 15.61 -21.60 -18.47
N THR A 365 14.85 -20.75 -17.81
CA THR A 365 13.40 -20.92 -17.61
C THR A 365 12.63 -20.77 -18.92
N ILE A 366 13.06 -19.80 -19.77
CA ILE A 366 12.48 -19.58 -21.09
C ILE A 366 12.66 -20.82 -21.96
N ARG A 367 13.88 -21.38 -21.99
CA ARG A 367 14.21 -22.55 -22.82
C ARG A 367 13.46 -23.81 -22.43
N ASP A 368 13.20 -23.98 -21.10
CA ASP A 368 12.56 -25.18 -20.57
C ASP A 368 11.00 -25.08 -20.62
N ALA A 369 10.44 -24.01 -21.18
CA ALA A 369 9.00 -23.85 -21.36
C ALA A 369 8.49 -24.62 -22.58
N ASP A 370 7.30 -25.21 -22.48
CA ASP A 370 6.65 -25.91 -23.61
C ASP A 370 6.21 -24.92 -24.70
N ILE A 371 5.80 -23.73 -24.30
CA ILE A 371 5.36 -22.67 -25.21
C ILE A 371 5.95 -21.34 -24.71
N ILE A 372 6.52 -20.59 -25.63
CA ILE A 372 7.00 -19.22 -25.40
C ILE A 372 6.05 -18.27 -26.10
N VAL A 373 5.64 -17.22 -25.40
CA VAL A 373 4.78 -16.16 -25.91
C VAL A 373 5.51 -14.83 -25.76
N VAL A 374 5.82 -14.21 -26.89
CA VAL A 374 6.47 -12.90 -26.91
C VAL A 374 5.41 -11.82 -26.97
N MET A 375 5.47 -10.93 -25.99
CA MET A 375 4.53 -9.81 -25.85
C MET A 375 5.23 -8.49 -26.16
N ASP A 376 4.55 -7.64 -26.92
CA ASP A 376 4.94 -6.25 -27.15
C ASP A 376 3.68 -5.37 -27.18
N GLU A 377 3.70 -4.24 -26.49
CA GLU A 377 2.59 -3.28 -26.41
C GLU A 377 1.22 -3.94 -26.19
N GLY A 378 1.14 -4.88 -25.24
CA GLY A 378 -0.11 -5.56 -24.86
C GLY A 378 -0.62 -6.61 -25.85
N ARG A 379 0.17 -6.98 -26.87
CA ARG A 379 -0.20 -7.96 -27.90
C ARG A 379 0.77 -9.13 -27.92
N ILE A 380 0.31 -10.28 -28.40
CA ILE A 380 1.18 -11.40 -28.75
C ILE A 380 1.74 -11.15 -30.16
N ILE A 381 3.07 -11.08 -30.26
CA ILE A 381 3.75 -10.88 -31.54
C ILE A 381 4.37 -12.19 -32.09
N GLU A 382 4.81 -13.08 -31.21
CA GLU A 382 5.36 -14.39 -31.58
C GLU A 382 4.90 -15.44 -30.55
N ARG A 383 4.70 -16.68 -31.01
CA ARG A 383 4.35 -17.84 -30.18
C ARG A 383 4.96 -19.10 -30.78
N GLY A 384 5.62 -19.93 -29.97
CA GLY A 384 6.19 -21.19 -30.42
C GLY A 384 7.07 -21.86 -29.38
N ALA A 385 7.76 -22.92 -29.79
CA ALA A 385 8.82 -23.53 -28.98
C ALA A 385 10.14 -22.77 -29.15
N HIS A 386 11.07 -22.98 -28.24
CA HIS A 386 12.38 -22.32 -28.23
C HIS A 386 13.11 -22.38 -29.56
N GLU A 387 13.28 -23.60 -30.10
CA GLU A 387 14.01 -23.82 -31.35
C GLU A 387 13.34 -23.17 -32.57
N ASP A 388 11.99 -23.24 -32.62
CA ASP A 388 11.22 -22.66 -33.71
C ASP A 388 11.35 -21.12 -33.75
N LEU A 389 11.25 -20.48 -32.58
CA LEU A 389 11.36 -19.03 -32.46
C LEU A 389 12.80 -18.54 -32.74
N LEU A 390 13.82 -19.30 -32.36
CA LEU A 390 15.20 -18.99 -32.71
C LEU A 390 15.42 -19.07 -34.22
N ALA A 391 14.87 -20.11 -34.89
CA ALA A 391 14.98 -20.29 -36.34
C ALA A 391 14.31 -19.15 -37.13
N GLN A 392 13.22 -18.58 -36.60
CA GLN A 392 12.49 -17.43 -37.19
C GLN A 392 13.30 -16.13 -37.18
N ARG A 393 14.31 -16.01 -36.30
CA ARG A 393 15.13 -14.79 -36.12
C ARG A 393 14.32 -13.50 -35.89
N GLY A 394 13.16 -13.62 -35.22
CA GLY A 394 12.25 -12.51 -34.92
C GLY A 394 12.63 -11.75 -33.63
N LYS A 395 11.63 -11.21 -32.97
CA LYS A 395 11.80 -10.46 -31.71
C LYS A 395 12.34 -11.33 -30.57
N TYR A 396 11.87 -12.60 -30.50
CA TYR A 396 12.41 -13.58 -29.55
C TYR A 396 13.92 -13.77 -29.70
N TYR A 397 14.38 -13.95 -30.92
CA TYR A 397 15.81 -14.10 -31.20
C TYR A 397 16.61 -12.88 -30.74
N GLN A 398 16.10 -11.68 -31.00
CA GLN A 398 16.74 -10.44 -30.53
C GLN A 398 16.85 -10.37 -29.03
N LEU A 399 15.75 -10.67 -28.30
CA LEU A 399 15.73 -10.69 -26.84
C LEU A 399 16.67 -11.76 -26.27
N TYR A 400 16.69 -12.95 -26.90
CA TYR A 400 17.56 -14.04 -26.49
C TYR A 400 19.03 -13.68 -26.67
N MET A 401 19.42 -13.12 -27.80
CA MET A 401 20.81 -12.73 -28.09
C MET A 401 21.25 -11.57 -27.18
N ALA A 402 20.42 -10.60 -26.93
CA ALA A 402 20.73 -9.49 -26.01
C ALA A 402 21.00 -9.98 -24.59
N GLN A 403 20.29 -11.00 -24.12
CA GLN A 403 20.54 -11.62 -22.80
C GLN A 403 21.81 -12.52 -22.85
N TYR A 404 22.05 -13.21 -23.95
CA TYR A 404 23.21 -14.07 -24.10
C TYR A 404 24.51 -13.26 -24.19
N GLU A 405 24.53 -12.15 -24.94
CA GLU A 405 25.70 -11.25 -25.05
C GLU A 405 26.01 -10.57 -23.70
N GLY A 406 25.00 -10.30 -22.83
CA GLY A 406 25.20 -9.82 -21.48
C GLY A 406 25.86 -10.81 -20.51
N PHE A 407 25.94 -12.11 -20.87
CA PHE A 407 26.67 -13.16 -20.13
C PHE A 407 28.09 -13.40 -20.62
N VAL A 408 28.50 -12.76 -21.73
CA VAL A 408 29.82 -12.93 -22.33
C VAL A 408 30.80 -11.82 -21.92
N ILE A 409 30.34 -10.84 -21.13
CA ILE A 409 31.18 -9.83 -20.48
C ILE A 409 31.24 -10.19 -18.99
#